data_febe44b5dbe91ec22cbe9c89e0dd8b32
#
_entry.id   febe44b5dbe91ec22cbe9c89e0dd8b32
#
_cell.length_a   1.000
_cell.length_b   1.000
_cell.length_c   1.000
_cell.angle_alpha   90.00
_cell.angle_beta   90.00
_cell.angle_gamma   90.00
#
_symmetry.space_group_name_H-M   'P 1'
#
loop_
_entity.id
_entity.type
_entity.pdbx_description
1 polymer ?
#
loop_
_entity_poly.entity_id
_entity_poly.type
_entity_poly.pdbx_seq_one_letter_code
_entity_poly.pdbx_strand_id
1 'polypeptide(L)'
;MGGKIDNMRIAVVGTGYVGLVSGTCLAETGVTVTCVDVNNVKIELLNHGGMPIYEPGLAELVTRNREDGRLFFTTSLREALKDADAVIIAVGTPPDEDGSADLHYVLDVAREIGEIINNYIVVVTKSTVPVGTNYKVKGVIQAALEKRGVEVAFDVASNPEFLKEGDAVNDFISPDRVVIGVESDRARRVMERLYHAFILNNTPIYFMDILSAEMTKYAANSMLATRISFMNDIANLCEIVGADVEAVKKGIGSDSRIGKKFLNAGCGYGGSCFPKDVKALIRTGDDHGHSLELLKAVERVNENQKSVLFRKITSHFGPNLTGKRFAMWGLSFKPGTDDLREAPSLVLIDKLVGAGAVVRGFDPVAMEECKRRIGDRIEYAENMYDALTDADALIVVTEWAEFKILKFTFIEKALKHKIIFDGRNIYSPGQMKEFGYVYYGIGRKDN
;
A
#
# COMPACT_ATOMS: atom_id res chain seq x y z
N MET A 1 23.27 32.45 -7.10
CA MET A 1 22.88 32.25 -8.51
C MET A 1 21.44 31.74 -8.52
N GLY A 2 20.47 32.64 -8.67
CA GLY A 2 19.04 32.31 -8.77
C GLY A 2 18.75 31.80 -10.19
N GLY A 3 18.96 30.51 -10.44
CA GLY A 3 18.50 29.86 -11.65
C GLY A 3 16.99 29.59 -11.52
N LYS A 4 16.24 30.09 -12.48
CA LYS A 4 14.80 29.96 -12.62
C LYS A 4 14.34 28.53 -12.34
N ILE A 5 13.62 28.33 -11.23
CA ILE A 5 12.76 27.17 -10.96
C ILE A 5 11.54 27.20 -11.90
N ASP A 6 11.32 28.37 -12.52
CA ASP A 6 10.25 28.64 -13.45
C ASP A 6 10.41 27.77 -14.69
N ASN A 7 9.57 26.72 -14.80
CA ASN A 7 9.32 25.90 -15.99
C ASN A 7 9.89 24.48 -16.03
N MET A 8 10.10 23.80 -14.91
CA MET A 8 10.34 22.35 -14.99
C MET A 8 9.07 21.65 -15.46
N ARG A 9 9.18 20.82 -16.51
CA ARG A 9 8.09 20.02 -17.05
C ARG A 9 8.42 18.54 -16.91
N ILE A 10 7.46 17.78 -16.41
CA ILE A 10 7.62 16.32 -16.29
C ILE A 10 6.41 15.59 -16.82
N ALA A 11 6.65 14.40 -17.33
CA ALA A 11 5.60 13.42 -17.60
C ALA A 11 5.57 12.37 -16.48
N VAL A 12 4.38 11.91 -16.10
CA VAL A 12 4.20 10.80 -15.17
C VAL A 12 3.35 9.74 -15.85
N VAL A 13 3.91 8.55 -16.09
CA VAL A 13 3.25 7.46 -16.80
C VAL A 13 2.64 6.48 -15.81
N GLY A 14 1.34 6.34 -15.86
CA GLY A 14 0.49 5.60 -14.93
C GLY A 14 -0.28 6.55 -14.02
N THR A 15 -1.62 6.44 -14.01
CA THR A 15 -2.53 7.18 -13.11
C THR A 15 -3.14 6.24 -12.05
N GLY A 16 -2.37 5.24 -11.66
CA GLY A 16 -2.64 4.44 -10.47
C GLY A 16 -2.26 5.23 -9.21
N TYR A 17 -2.28 4.54 -8.07
CA TYR A 17 -2.05 5.13 -6.77
C TYR A 17 -0.73 5.95 -6.73
N VAL A 18 0.39 5.32 -7.07
CA VAL A 18 1.72 5.97 -7.02
C VAL A 18 1.83 7.14 -7.98
N GLY A 19 1.39 6.94 -9.24
CA GLY A 19 1.57 7.97 -10.28
C GLY A 19 0.69 9.18 -10.08
N LEU A 20 -0.59 8.98 -9.75
CA LEU A 20 -1.52 10.10 -9.56
C LEU A 20 -1.16 10.93 -8.32
N VAL A 21 -0.85 10.28 -7.19
CA VAL A 21 -0.39 10.99 -5.98
C VAL A 21 0.91 11.73 -6.25
N SER A 22 1.92 11.06 -6.83
CA SER A 22 3.22 11.68 -7.11
C SER A 22 3.10 12.85 -8.08
N GLY A 23 2.37 12.67 -9.18
CA GLY A 23 2.17 13.73 -10.17
C GLY A 23 1.45 14.94 -9.60
N THR A 24 0.40 14.71 -8.83
CA THR A 24 -0.38 15.78 -8.19
C THR A 24 0.45 16.54 -7.15
N CYS A 25 1.17 15.83 -6.29
CA CYS A 25 2.00 16.45 -5.25
C CYS A 25 3.22 17.18 -5.84
N LEU A 26 3.80 16.71 -6.95
CA LEU A 26 4.83 17.45 -7.68
C LEU A 26 4.27 18.71 -8.33
N ALA A 27 3.07 18.66 -8.90
CA ALA A 27 2.40 19.87 -9.41
C ALA A 27 2.17 20.89 -8.31
N GLU A 28 1.84 20.45 -7.09
CA GLU A 28 1.67 21.32 -5.91
C GLU A 28 2.96 22.06 -5.53
N THR A 29 4.14 21.51 -5.84
CA THR A 29 5.42 22.19 -5.62
C THR A 29 5.78 23.22 -6.71
N GLY A 30 4.91 23.43 -7.71
CA GLY A 30 5.12 24.38 -8.79
C GLY A 30 5.69 23.79 -10.08
N VAL A 31 5.88 22.46 -10.16
CA VAL A 31 6.31 21.77 -11.38
C VAL A 31 5.10 21.61 -12.31
N THR A 32 5.30 21.78 -13.62
CA THR A 32 4.26 21.44 -14.61
C THR A 32 4.28 19.94 -14.88
N VAL A 33 3.18 19.26 -14.59
CA VAL A 33 3.07 17.80 -14.67
C VAL A 33 2.01 17.39 -15.68
N THR A 34 2.35 16.47 -16.57
CA THR A 34 1.39 15.79 -17.45
C THR A 34 1.35 14.30 -17.09
N CYS A 35 0.25 13.85 -16.51
CA CYS A 35 0.01 12.45 -16.21
C CYS A 35 -0.55 11.72 -17.44
N VAL A 36 0.01 10.54 -17.72
CA VAL A 36 -0.35 9.72 -18.88
C VAL A 36 -0.88 8.37 -18.42
N ASP A 37 -1.99 7.92 -18.98
CA ASP A 37 -2.48 6.55 -18.79
C ASP A 37 -3.09 6.03 -20.09
N VAL A 38 -2.88 4.77 -20.41
CA VAL A 38 -3.47 4.12 -21.59
C VAL A 38 -4.99 3.93 -21.46
N ASN A 39 -5.52 4.00 -20.24
CA ASN A 39 -6.95 3.85 -19.96
C ASN A 39 -7.70 5.18 -20.19
N ASN A 40 -8.34 5.28 -21.35
CA ASN A 40 -9.11 6.47 -21.72
C ASN A 40 -10.22 6.81 -20.71
N VAL A 41 -10.88 5.82 -20.12
CA VAL A 41 -11.94 6.05 -19.12
C VAL A 41 -11.40 6.75 -17.87
N LYS A 42 -10.22 6.37 -17.40
CA LYS A 42 -9.57 7.05 -16.27
C LYS A 42 -9.19 8.49 -16.61
N ILE A 43 -8.62 8.70 -17.81
CA ILE A 43 -8.20 10.03 -18.25
C ILE A 43 -9.42 10.95 -18.44
N GLU A 44 -10.50 10.47 -19.04
CA GLU A 44 -11.76 11.21 -19.13
C GLU A 44 -12.33 11.54 -17.76
N LEU A 45 -12.36 10.55 -16.83
CA LEU A 45 -12.81 10.76 -15.46
C LEU A 45 -12.02 11.87 -14.77
N LEU A 46 -10.68 11.84 -14.84
CA LEU A 46 -9.79 12.85 -14.26
C LEU A 46 -9.99 14.22 -14.92
N ASN A 47 -10.18 14.28 -16.24
CA ASN A 47 -10.44 15.49 -16.98
C ASN A 47 -11.80 16.12 -16.64
N HIS A 48 -12.77 15.34 -16.16
CA HIS A 48 -14.06 15.84 -15.67
C HIS A 48 -14.12 16.05 -14.15
N GLY A 49 -12.97 15.93 -13.45
CA GLY A 49 -12.88 16.18 -12.01
C GLY A 49 -13.24 14.98 -11.12
N GLY A 50 -13.47 13.80 -11.72
CA GLY A 50 -13.65 12.55 -10.98
C GLY A 50 -12.31 11.94 -10.56
N MET A 51 -12.35 10.99 -9.61
CA MET A 51 -11.16 10.33 -9.05
C MET A 51 -11.21 8.82 -9.29
N PRO A 52 -10.17 8.21 -9.88
CA PRO A 52 -10.13 6.76 -10.12
C PRO A 52 -9.65 5.95 -8.90
N ILE A 53 -9.22 6.62 -7.85
CA ILE A 53 -8.72 6.02 -6.60
C ILE A 53 -9.22 6.81 -5.41
N TYR A 54 -9.35 6.15 -4.27
CA TYR A 54 -9.64 6.81 -3.00
C TYR A 54 -8.33 7.11 -2.25
N GLU A 55 -8.07 8.38 -2.00
CA GLU A 55 -6.96 8.86 -1.14
C GLU A 55 -7.36 10.18 -0.50
N PRO A 56 -7.33 10.28 0.85
CA PRO A 56 -7.69 11.52 1.55
C PRO A 56 -6.89 12.74 1.07
N GLY A 57 -7.59 13.84 0.76
CA GLY A 57 -6.98 15.11 0.35
C GLY A 57 -6.49 15.16 -1.10
N LEU A 58 -6.51 14.06 -1.85
CA LEU A 58 -6.00 14.04 -3.23
C LEU A 58 -6.92 14.78 -4.21
N ALA A 59 -8.24 14.62 -4.07
CA ALA A 59 -9.21 15.22 -4.98
C ALA A 59 -9.11 16.75 -5.02
N GLU A 60 -8.98 17.38 -3.85
CA GLU A 60 -8.82 18.82 -3.71
C GLU A 60 -7.52 19.32 -4.36
N LEU A 61 -6.42 18.57 -4.18
CA LEU A 61 -5.14 18.89 -4.81
C LEU A 61 -5.19 18.76 -6.33
N VAL A 62 -5.82 17.70 -6.86
CA VAL A 62 -6.02 17.51 -8.31
C VAL A 62 -6.80 18.69 -8.89
N THR A 63 -7.94 19.05 -8.28
CA THR A 63 -8.79 20.15 -8.75
C THR A 63 -8.00 21.46 -8.78
N ARG A 64 -7.36 21.81 -7.69
CA ARG A 64 -6.57 23.05 -7.56
C ARG A 64 -5.45 23.14 -8.59
N ASN A 65 -4.65 22.10 -8.74
CA ASN A 65 -3.51 22.11 -9.66
C ASN A 65 -3.93 22.10 -11.14
N ARG A 66 -5.10 21.55 -11.46
CA ARG A 66 -5.69 21.66 -12.81
C ARG A 66 -6.14 23.08 -13.10
N GLU A 67 -6.86 23.72 -12.17
CA GLU A 67 -7.31 25.11 -12.29
C GLU A 67 -6.13 26.07 -12.41
N ASP A 68 -5.04 25.81 -11.68
CA ASP A 68 -3.80 26.61 -11.74
C ASP A 68 -2.94 26.32 -12.99
N GLY A 69 -3.35 25.39 -13.87
CA GLY A 69 -2.64 25.05 -15.10
C GLY A 69 -1.28 24.37 -14.87
N ARG A 70 -1.13 23.65 -13.76
CA ARG A 70 0.08 22.87 -13.43
C ARG A 70 -0.07 21.37 -13.61
N LEU A 71 -1.29 20.83 -13.65
CA LEU A 71 -1.57 19.40 -13.77
C LEU A 71 -2.47 19.10 -14.96
N PHE A 72 -2.02 18.21 -15.84
CA PHE A 72 -2.69 17.81 -17.06
C PHE A 72 -2.80 16.30 -17.16
N PHE A 73 -3.82 15.81 -17.89
CA PHE A 73 -4.06 14.37 -18.11
C PHE A 73 -4.25 14.09 -19.60
N THR A 74 -3.55 13.09 -20.12
CA THR A 74 -3.62 12.68 -21.52
C THR A 74 -3.40 11.18 -21.68
N THR A 75 -3.86 10.61 -22.80
CA THR A 75 -3.49 9.24 -23.21
C THR A 75 -2.27 9.22 -24.11
N SER A 76 -1.74 10.37 -24.51
CA SER A 76 -0.62 10.50 -25.46
C SER A 76 0.70 10.73 -24.72
N LEU A 77 1.54 9.68 -24.65
CA LEU A 77 2.90 9.82 -24.14
C LEU A 77 3.71 10.81 -24.97
N ARG A 78 3.51 10.87 -26.28
CA ARG A 78 4.18 11.81 -27.18
C ARG A 78 3.91 13.28 -26.82
N GLU A 79 2.67 13.61 -26.47
CA GLU A 79 2.34 14.97 -26.03
C GLU A 79 2.97 15.29 -24.67
N ALA A 80 2.94 14.35 -23.74
CA ALA A 80 3.51 14.53 -22.41
C ALA A 80 5.02 14.67 -22.41
N LEU A 81 5.73 14.03 -23.35
CA LEU A 81 7.19 14.11 -23.47
C LEU A 81 7.67 15.34 -24.22
N LYS A 82 6.76 16.10 -24.85
CA LYS A 82 7.15 17.34 -25.52
C LYS A 82 7.68 18.34 -24.50
N ASP A 83 8.94 18.70 -24.63
CA ASP A 83 9.65 19.64 -23.74
C ASP A 83 9.75 19.16 -22.26
N ALA A 84 9.63 17.85 -21.98
CA ALA A 84 9.80 17.31 -20.65
C ALA A 84 11.29 17.21 -20.26
N ASP A 85 11.61 17.67 -19.04
CA ASP A 85 12.96 17.51 -18.43
C ASP A 85 13.15 16.07 -17.89
N ALA A 86 12.05 15.44 -17.42
CA ALA A 86 12.05 14.08 -16.91
C ALA A 86 10.73 13.37 -17.20
N VAL A 87 10.79 12.04 -17.29
CA VAL A 87 9.62 11.18 -17.33
C VAL A 87 9.68 10.16 -16.19
N ILE A 88 8.60 10.09 -15.41
CA ILE A 88 8.47 9.17 -14.27
C ILE A 88 7.62 7.98 -14.69
N ILE A 89 8.18 6.78 -14.63
CA ILE A 89 7.48 5.52 -14.83
C ILE A 89 6.89 5.10 -13.49
N ALA A 90 5.55 5.15 -13.39
CA ALA A 90 4.79 4.82 -12.18
C ALA A 90 3.65 3.82 -12.50
N VAL A 91 3.91 2.91 -13.42
CA VAL A 91 2.99 1.84 -13.82
C VAL A 91 3.01 0.68 -12.83
N GLY A 92 1.94 -0.13 -12.84
CA GLY A 92 1.85 -1.32 -11.98
C GLY A 92 2.95 -2.36 -12.30
N THR A 93 3.36 -3.05 -11.25
CA THR A 93 4.25 -4.22 -11.31
C THR A 93 3.57 -5.36 -10.55
N PRO A 94 2.51 -5.97 -11.12
CA PRO A 94 1.80 -7.05 -10.44
C PRO A 94 2.73 -8.26 -10.23
N PRO A 95 2.45 -9.12 -9.23
CA PRO A 95 3.19 -10.36 -9.10
C PRO A 95 2.88 -11.29 -10.27
N ASP A 96 3.91 -11.97 -10.79
CA ASP A 96 3.77 -13.08 -11.71
C ASP A 96 3.47 -14.39 -10.92
N GLU A 97 3.12 -15.47 -11.62
CA GLU A 97 2.76 -16.75 -11.01
C GLU A 97 3.90 -17.35 -10.15
N ASP A 98 5.14 -17.07 -10.50
CA ASP A 98 6.33 -17.53 -9.77
C ASP A 98 6.76 -16.62 -8.60
N GLY A 99 5.98 -15.56 -8.33
CA GLY A 99 6.25 -14.57 -7.28
C GLY A 99 7.21 -13.45 -7.70
N SER A 100 7.73 -13.47 -8.92
CA SER A 100 8.49 -12.35 -9.48
C SER A 100 7.59 -11.15 -9.77
N ALA A 101 8.18 -9.98 -9.98
CA ALA A 101 7.42 -8.80 -10.44
C ALA A 101 7.32 -8.82 -11.96
N ASP A 102 6.11 -8.74 -12.50
CA ASP A 102 5.88 -8.56 -13.92
C ASP A 102 6.33 -7.15 -14.37
N LEU A 103 7.32 -7.11 -15.24
CA LEU A 103 7.95 -5.88 -15.73
C LEU A 103 7.46 -5.44 -17.11
N HIS A 104 6.54 -6.18 -17.74
CA HIS A 104 6.19 -5.87 -19.14
C HIS A 104 5.67 -4.43 -19.30
N TYR A 105 4.84 -3.92 -18.38
CA TYR A 105 4.36 -2.53 -18.43
C TYR A 105 5.50 -1.52 -18.33
N VAL A 106 6.48 -1.76 -17.47
CA VAL A 106 7.65 -0.87 -17.32
C VAL A 106 8.50 -0.85 -18.60
N LEU A 107 8.73 -2.03 -19.18
CA LEU A 107 9.57 -2.17 -20.39
C LEU A 107 8.85 -1.69 -21.65
N ASP A 108 7.53 -1.81 -21.73
CA ASP A 108 6.74 -1.26 -22.82
C ASP A 108 6.74 0.26 -22.81
N VAL A 109 6.58 0.89 -21.65
CA VAL A 109 6.76 2.34 -21.51
C VAL A 109 8.16 2.76 -21.87
N ALA A 110 9.19 2.04 -21.44
CA ALA A 110 10.59 2.31 -21.81
C ALA A 110 10.81 2.26 -23.32
N ARG A 111 10.22 1.27 -24.00
CA ARG A 111 10.29 1.15 -25.47
C ARG A 111 9.62 2.33 -26.14
N GLU A 112 8.40 2.69 -25.72
CA GLU A 112 7.66 3.83 -26.27
C GLU A 112 8.41 5.16 -26.05
N ILE A 113 9.03 5.36 -24.87
CA ILE A 113 9.91 6.50 -24.62
C ILE A 113 11.04 6.55 -25.67
N GLY A 114 11.76 5.45 -25.89
CA GLY A 114 12.82 5.37 -26.89
C GLY A 114 12.36 5.62 -28.34
N GLU A 115 11.11 5.28 -28.67
CA GLU A 115 10.49 5.56 -29.96
C GLU A 115 10.09 7.02 -30.16
N ILE A 116 10.02 7.82 -29.07
CA ILE A 116 9.46 9.17 -29.09
C ILE A 116 10.53 10.25 -28.89
N ILE A 117 11.46 10.06 -27.93
CA ILE A 117 12.38 11.11 -27.48
C ILE A 117 13.29 11.62 -28.61
N ASN A 118 13.50 12.95 -28.62
CA ASN A 118 14.40 13.64 -29.57
C ASN A 118 15.36 14.58 -28.83
N ASN A 119 15.16 14.82 -27.54
CA ASN A 119 15.99 15.66 -26.71
C ASN A 119 16.40 14.90 -25.44
N TYR A 120 17.41 15.42 -24.76
CA TYR A 120 17.83 14.86 -23.49
C TYR A 120 16.69 14.83 -22.47
N ILE A 121 16.53 13.68 -21.81
CA ILE A 121 15.55 13.47 -20.75
C ILE A 121 16.12 12.54 -19.68
N VAL A 122 15.67 12.69 -18.42
CA VAL A 122 15.91 11.70 -17.38
C VAL A 122 14.69 10.79 -17.26
N VAL A 123 14.89 9.48 -17.43
CA VAL A 123 13.84 8.46 -17.27
C VAL A 123 13.93 7.91 -15.86
N VAL A 124 12.92 8.21 -15.07
CA VAL A 124 12.87 7.91 -13.63
C VAL A 124 11.94 6.73 -13.38
N THR A 125 12.44 5.63 -12.87
CA THR A 125 11.59 4.52 -12.41
C THR A 125 11.16 4.77 -10.98
N LYS A 126 9.86 5.01 -10.76
CA LYS A 126 9.23 5.17 -9.46
C LYS A 126 8.46 3.91 -9.04
N SER A 127 8.01 3.10 -9.98
CA SER A 127 7.46 1.77 -9.73
C SER A 127 8.42 0.94 -8.89
N THR A 128 7.88 0.12 -7.97
CA THR A 128 8.70 -0.83 -7.20
C THR A 128 9.10 -1.99 -8.11
N VAL A 129 10.38 -2.08 -8.40
CA VAL A 129 10.95 -3.01 -9.38
C VAL A 129 12.14 -3.79 -8.80
N PRO A 130 12.38 -5.05 -9.22
CA PRO A 130 13.57 -5.81 -8.85
C PRO A 130 14.87 -5.09 -9.17
N VAL A 131 15.90 -5.38 -8.38
CA VAL A 131 17.23 -4.81 -8.54
C VAL A 131 17.78 -5.09 -9.93
N GLY A 132 18.32 -4.06 -10.60
CA GLY A 132 18.83 -4.12 -11.97
C GLY A 132 17.80 -3.78 -13.05
N THR A 133 16.54 -3.48 -12.69
CA THR A 133 15.49 -3.15 -13.66
C THR A 133 15.79 -1.85 -14.41
N ASN A 134 16.34 -0.84 -13.77
CA ASN A 134 16.71 0.40 -14.47
C ASN A 134 17.74 0.18 -15.58
N TYR A 135 18.63 -0.79 -15.45
CA TYR A 135 19.53 -1.15 -16.54
C TYR A 135 18.81 -1.84 -17.71
N LYS A 136 17.77 -2.62 -17.43
CA LYS A 136 16.88 -3.18 -18.47
C LYS A 136 16.11 -2.06 -19.18
N VAL A 137 15.57 -1.10 -18.43
CA VAL A 137 14.93 0.10 -18.97
C VAL A 137 15.89 0.86 -19.90
N LYS A 138 17.13 1.12 -19.44
CA LYS A 138 18.18 1.78 -20.24
C LYS A 138 18.44 1.03 -21.53
N GLY A 139 18.62 -0.30 -21.47
CA GLY A 139 18.85 -1.14 -22.65
C GLY A 139 17.69 -1.13 -23.65
N VAL A 140 16.45 -1.14 -23.19
CA VAL A 140 15.26 -1.10 -24.06
C VAL A 140 15.15 0.26 -24.78
N ILE A 141 15.38 1.36 -24.07
CA ILE A 141 15.39 2.70 -24.67
C ILE A 141 16.50 2.81 -25.73
N GLN A 142 17.71 2.35 -25.37
CA GLN A 142 18.87 2.38 -26.28
C GLN A 142 18.57 1.59 -27.57
N ALA A 143 18.04 0.38 -27.47
CA ALA A 143 17.66 -0.44 -28.62
C ALA A 143 16.60 0.22 -29.50
N ALA A 144 15.64 0.94 -28.91
CA ALA A 144 14.62 1.68 -29.67
C ALA A 144 15.23 2.88 -30.42
N LEU A 145 16.18 3.61 -29.82
CA LEU A 145 16.91 4.70 -30.47
C LEU A 145 17.77 4.18 -31.63
N GLU A 146 18.49 3.08 -31.43
CA GLU A 146 19.27 2.42 -32.49
C GLU A 146 18.40 1.99 -33.66
N LYS A 147 17.24 1.40 -33.40
CA LYS A 147 16.27 1.04 -34.44
C LYS A 147 15.76 2.24 -35.24
N ARG A 148 15.66 3.41 -34.61
CA ARG A 148 15.32 4.68 -35.28
C ARG A 148 16.49 5.29 -36.04
N GLY A 149 17.73 4.86 -35.81
CA GLY A 149 18.92 5.44 -36.40
C GLY A 149 19.24 6.84 -35.87
N VAL A 150 18.89 7.13 -34.61
CA VAL A 150 19.14 8.43 -33.96
C VAL A 150 19.98 8.30 -32.70
N GLU A 151 20.80 9.30 -32.44
CA GLU A 151 21.55 9.43 -31.19
C GLU A 151 20.90 10.50 -30.33
N VAL A 152 20.23 10.08 -29.26
CA VAL A 152 19.63 10.96 -28.24
C VAL A 152 20.23 10.60 -26.91
N ALA A 153 20.83 11.58 -26.24
CA ALA A 153 21.36 11.39 -24.89
C ALA A 153 20.17 11.29 -23.89
N PHE A 154 20.23 10.34 -22.99
CA PHE A 154 19.32 10.20 -21.88
C PHE A 154 20.06 9.57 -20.68
N ASP A 155 19.50 9.77 -19.50
CA ASP A 155 19.92 9.07 -18.28
C ASP A 155 18.73 8.32 -17.67
N VAL A 156 19.02 7.28 -16.89
CA VAL A 156 18.04 6.60 -16.07
C VAL A 156 18.26 6.92 -14.58
N ALA A 157 17.19 6.94 -13.81
CA ALA A 157 17.23 7.14 -12.36
C ALA A 157 16.24 6.21 -11.67
N SER A 158 16.61 5.72 -10.49
CA SER A 158 15.70 5.02 -9.58
C SER A 158 15.23 6.00 -8.51
N ASN A 159 13.92 6.15 -8.36
CA ASN A 159 13.35 6.99 -7.31
C ASN A 159 12.17 6.25 -6.65
N PRO A 160 12.46 5.23 -5.85
CA PRO A 160 11.43 4.45 -5.19
C PRO A 160 10.56 5.33 -4.29
N GLU A 161 9.28 4.99 -4.19
CA GLU A 161 8.32 5.66 -3.32
C GLU A 161 8.22 4.92 -1.96
N PHE A 162 7.78 5.64 -0.93
CA PHE A 162 7.53 5.08 0.41
C PHE A 162 6.15 5.55 0.93
N LEU A 163 5.20 5.67 0.03
CA LEU A 163 3.86 6.15 0.31
C LEU A 163 3.04 5.08 1.04
N LYS A 164 2.22 5.52 1.96
CA LYS A 164 1.21 4.68 2.62
C LYS A 164 -0.17 5.03 2.06
N GLU A 165 -0.84 4.09 1.44
CA GLU A 165 -2.25 4.26 1.05
C GLU A 165 -3.06 4.80 2.24
N GLY A 166 -3.91 5.81 2.01
CA GLY A 166 -4.67 6.50 3.05
C GLY A 166 -3.94 7.63 3.79
N ASP A 167 -2.63 7.85 3.51
CA ASP A 167 -1.83 8.95 4.04
C ASP A 167 -0.74 9.39 3.04
N ALA A 168 -0.91 9.03 1.76
CA ALA A 168 0.14 9.17 0.76
C ALA A 168 0.40 10.63 0.35
N VAL A 169 -0.62 11.47 0.39
CA VAL A 169 -0.45 12.90 0.15
C VAL A 169 0.49 13.50 1.20
N ASN A 170 0.28 13.20 2.48
CA ASN A 170 1.15 13.67 3.56
C ASN A 170 2.55 13.09 3.45
N ASP A 171 2.66 11.77 3.19
CA ASP A 171 3.95 11.09 3.00
C ASP A 171 4.75 11.66 1.83
N PHE A 172 4.06 12.13 0.77
CA PHE A 172 4.75 12.77 -0.36
C PHE A 172 5.18 14.20 -0.06
N ILE A 173 4.31 15.01 0.57
CA ILE A 173 4.59 16.43 0.85
C ILE A 173 5.60 16.58 1.99
N SER A 174 5.55 15.71 2.98
CA SER A 174 6.43 15.74 4.16
C SER A 174 7.08 14.37 4.41
N PRO A 175 7.91 13.89 3.48
CA PRO A 175 8.49 12.56 3.57
C PRO A 175 9.60 12.49 4.64
N ASP A 176 9.71 11.36 5.34
CA ASP A 176 10.85 11.08 6.21
C ASP A 176 12.20 11.18 5.46
N ARG A 177 12.21 10.83 4.18
CA ARG A 177 13.36 10.92 3.25
C ARG A 177 12.92 10.72 1.80
N VAL A 178 13.79 11.17 0.89
CA VAL A 178 13.74 10.83 -0.54
C VAL A 178 14.99 10.01 -0.89
N VAL A 179 14.83 8.93 -1.65
CA VAL A 179 15.94 8.09 -2.14
C VAL A 179 16.01 8.22 -3.64
N ILE A 180 17.20 8.48 -4.15
CA ILE A 180 17.46 8.71 -5.59
C ILE A 180 18.72 7.96 -6.00
N GLY A 181 18.57 6.99 -6.90
CA GLY A 181 19.66 6.28 -7.55
C GLY A 181 19.99 6.93 -8.88
N VAL A 182 21.21 7.39 -9.08
CA VAL A 182 21.69 8.01 -10.32
C VAL A 182 23.14 7.63 -10.61
N GLU A 183 23.54 7.70 -11.89
CA GLU A 183 24.92 7.41 -12.33
C GLU A 183 25.65 8.64 -12.88
N SER A 184 24.92 9.72 -13.21
CA SER A 184 25.52 10.91 -13.81
C SER A 184 25.20 12.17 -13.00
N ASP A 185 26.15 13.13 -12.99
CA ASP A 185 25.92 14.45 -12.42
C ASP A 185 24.80 15.22 -13.13
N ARG A 186 24.56 14.90 -14.40
CA ARG A 186 23.49 15.54 -15.18
C ARG A 186 22.13 15.08 -14.68
N ALA A 187 21.91 13.77 -14.51
CA ALA A 187 20.70 13.22 -13.91
C ALA A 187 20.51 13.72 -12.48
N ARG A 188 21.59 13.75 -11.68
CA ARG A 188 21.55 14.27 -10.32
C ARG A 188 21.01 15.71 -10.27
N ARG A 189 21.51 16.61 -11.11
CA ARG A 189 21.01 18.01 -11.16
C ARG A 189 19.54 18.12 -11.54
N VAL A 190 19.06 17.26 -12.46
CA VAL A 190 17.64 17.23 -12.81
C VAL A 190 16.79 16.79 -11.62
N MET A 191 17.22 15.73 -10.90
CA MET A 191 16.52 15.24 -9.72
C MET A 191 16.58 16.25 -8.55
N GLU A 192 17.69 16.95 -8.35
CA GLU A 192 17.80 18.04 -7.36
C GLU A 192 16.81 19.18 -7.66
N ARG A 193 16.62 19.54 -8.95
CA ARG A 193 15.60 20.52 -9.35
C ARG A 193 14.19 20.00 -9.07
N LEU A 194 13.91 18.75 -9.41
CA LEU A 194 12.59 18.12 -9.19
C LEU A 194 12.19 18.13 -7.72
N TYR A 195 13.15 17.84 -6.83
CA TYR A 195 12.91 17.79 -5.38
C TYR A 195 13.35 19.08 -4.64
N HIS A 196 13.52 20.20 -5.35
CA HIS A 196 14.02 21.44 -4.76
C HIS A 196 13.17 21.95 -3.58
N ALA A 197 11.85 21.88 -3.69
CA ALA A 197 10.94 22.30 -2.62
C ALA A 197 11.16 21.48 -1.32
N PHE A 198 11.52 20.20 -1.44
CA PHE A 198 11.80 19.33 -0.30
C PHE A 198 13.16 19.64 0.32
N ILE A 199 14.17 20.00 -0.50
CA ILE A 199 15.47 20.45 -0.02
C ILE A 199 15.33 21.72 0.83
N LEU A 200 14.51 22.68 0.40
CA LEU A 200 14.23 23.90 1.15
C LEU A 200 13.56 23.62 2.51
N ASN A 201 12.80 22.54 2.61
CA ASN A 201 12.15 22.08 3.85
C ASN A 201 13.04 21.17 4.70
N ASN A 202 14.33 21.08 4.41
CA ASN A 202 15.30 20.22 5.09
C ASN A 202 14.95 18.71 5.08
N THR A 203 14.19 18.25 4.11
CA THR A 203 13.94 16.81 3.93
C THR A 203 15.24 16.11 3.54
N PRO A 204 15.65 15.02 4.21
CA PRO A 204 16.81 14.26 3.83
C PRO A 204 16.65 13.65 2.43
N ILE A 205 17.56 13.98 1.51
CA ILE A 205 17.63 13.37 0.17
C ILE A 205 18.92 12.57 0.08
N TYR A 206 18.78 11.26 -0.11
CA TYR A 206 19.90 10.34 -0.23
C TYR A 206 20.14 10.01 -1.70
N PHE A 207 21.25 10.51 -2.25
CA PHE A 207 21.74 10.09 -3.54
C PHE A 207 22.66 8.88 -3.39
N MET A 208 22.43 7.88 -4.21
CA MET A 208 23.19 6.62 -4.23
C MET A 208 23.23 6.04 -5.65
N ASP A 209 23.90 4.92 -5.85
CA ASP A 209 23.81 4.16 -7.09
C ASP A 209 22.40 3.56 -7.30
N ILE A 210 22.11 3.22 -8.55
CA ILE A 210 20.77 2.74 -8.95
C ILE A 210 20.40 1.44 -8.24
N LEU A 211 21.33 0.47 -8.18
CA LEU A 211 21.06 -0.84 -7.57
C LEU A 211 20.74 -0.72 -6.06
N SER A 212 21.49 0.15 -5.37
CA SER A 212 21.25 0.44 -3.94
C SER A 212 19.90 1.12 -3.71
N ALA A 213 19.48 2.01 -4.60
CA ALA A 213 18.18 2.68 -4.51
C ALA A 213 17.01 1.68 -4.71
N GLU A 214 17.11 0.81 -5.72
CA GLU A 214 16.14 -0.27 -5.95
C GLU A 214 16.07 -1.23 -4.74
N MET A 215 17.23 -1.68 -4.23
CA MET A 215 17.30 -2.56 -3.07
C MET A 215 16.72 -1.90 -1.80
N THR A 216 16.92 -0.59 -1.60
CA THR A 216 16.46 0.14 -0.42
C THR A 216 14.94 0.03 -0.25
N LYS A 217 14.16 0.07 -1.35
CA LYS A 217 12.70 -0.09 -1.29
C LYS A 217 12.30 -1.46 -0.77
N TYR A 218 12.85 -2.51 -1.36
CA TYR A 218 12.55 -3.89 -0.95
C TYR A 218 12.99 -4.18 0.49
N ALA A 219 14.19 -3.73 0.86
CA ALA A 219 14.71 -3.91 2.22
C ALA A 219 13.83 -3.18 3.26
N ALA A 220 13.39 -1.94 2.96
CA ALA A 220 12.51 -1.19 3.83
C ALA A 220 11.16 -1.89 4.05
N ASN A 221 10.48 -2.30 2.97
CA ASN A 221 9.19 -2.97 3.07
C ASN A 221 9.31 -4.35 3.75
N SER A 222 10.37 -5.10 3.47
CA SER A 222 10.64 -6.38 4.11
C SER A 222 10.93 -6.24 5.61
N MET A 223 11.66 -5.19 6.02
CA MET A 223 11.89 -4.89 7.42
C MET A 223 10.59 -4.57 8.16
N LEU A 224 9.70 -3.76 7.56
CA LEU A 224 8.41 -3.43 8.15
C LEU A 224 7.51 -4.67 8.27
N ALA A 225 7.46 -5.50 7.24
CA ALA A 225 6.74 -6.79 7.26
C ALA A 225 7.30 -7.74 8.33
N THR A 226 8.64 -7.79 8.47
CA THR A 226 9.32 -8.57 9.52
C THR A 226 8.89 -8.14 10.91
N ARG A 227 8.82 -6.83 11.18
CA ARG A 227 8.39 -6.31 12.48
C ARG A 227 6.97 -6.73 12.82
N ILE A 228 6.05 -6.68 11.85
CA ILE A 228 4.65 -7.10 12.05
C ILE A 228 4.58 -8.61 12.31
N SER A 229 5.22 -9.43 11.46
CA SER A 229 5.22 -10.88 11.64
C SER A 229 5.90 -11.29 12.95
N PHE A 230 7.02 -10.65 13.33
CA PHE A 230 7.67 -10.89 14.62
C PHE A 230 6.71 -10.62 15.79
N MET A 231 6.00 -9.50 15.79
CA MET A 231 5.04 -9.20 16.86
C MET A 231 3.84 -10.12 16.85
N ASN A 232 3.39 -10.60 15.69
CA ASN A 232 2.32 -11.59 15.60
C ASN A 232 2.76 -12.94 16.15
N ASP A 233 4.00 -13.37 15.89
CA ASP A 233 4.55 -14.61 16.43
C ASP A 233 4.73 -14.54 17.94
N ILE A 234 5.24 -13.42 18.46
CA ILE A 234 5.30 -13.13 19.89
C ILE A 234 3.91 -13.09 20.53
N ALA A 235 2.91 -12.51 19.84
CA ALA A 235 1.54 -12.47 20.33
C ALA A 235 0.95 -13.87 20.50
N ASN A 236 1.17 -14.76 19.53
CA ASN A 236 0.72 -16.15 19.62
C ASN A 236 1.39 -16.88 20.81
N LEU A 237 2.68 -16.62 21.06
CA LEU A 237 3.36 -17.17 22.25
C LEU A 237 2.81 -16.57 23.54
N CYS A 238 2.52 -15.26 23.58
CA CYS A 238 1.94 -14.60 24.76
C CYS A 238 0.63 -15.29 25.21
N GLU A 239 -0.24 -15.67 24.25
CA GLU A 239 -1.48 -16.42 24.58
C GLU A 239 -1.18 -17.75 25.29
N ILE A 240 -0.16 -18.47 24.86
CA ILE A 240 0.22 -19.78 25.42
C ILE A 240 0.79 -19.64 26.82
N VAL A 241 1.66 -18.66 27.03
CA VAL A 241 2.35 -18.47 28.33
C VAL A 241 1.62 -17.57 29.31
N GLY A 242 0.49 -16.96 28.89
CA GLY A 242 -0.32 -16.06 29.71
C GLY A 242 0.22 -14.64 29.84
N ALA A 243 1.08 -14.21 28.94
CA ALA A 243 1.57 -12.82 28.84
C ALA A 243 0.58 -11.93 28.06
N ASP A 244 0.77 -10.61 28.11
CA ASP A 244 0.01 -9.61 27.33
C ASP A 244 0.95 -8.95 26.31
N VAL A 245 0.66 -9.13 25.01
CA VAL A 245 1.46 -8.57 23.92
C VAL A 245 1.51 -7.04 23.94
N GLU A 246 0.48 -6.36 24.44
CA GLU A 246 0.46 -4.90 24.52
C GLU A 246 1.46 -4.39 25.59
N ALA A 247 1.61 -5.14 26.70
CA ALA A 247 2.63 -4.85 27.69
C ALA A 247 4.05 -5.12 27.14
N VAL A 248 4.22 -6.24 26.42
CA VAL A 248 5.48 -6.57 25.72
C VAL A 248 5.83 -5.48 24.70
N LYS A 249 4.86 -5.08 23.85
CA LYS A 249 5.03 -3.99 22.88
C LYS A 249 5.49 -2.70 23.53
N LYS A 250 4.88 -2.29 24.64
CA LYS A 250 5.28 -1.09 25.39
C LYS A 250 6.69 -1.22 25.91
N GLY A 251 7.04 -2.38 26.46
CA GLY A 251 8.37 -2.65 26.99
C GLY A 251 9.46 -2.53 25.92
N ILE A 252 9.36 -3.33 24.85
CA ILE A 252 10.39 -3.32 23.79
C ILE A 252 10.39 -2.02 22.97
N GLY A 253 9.21 -1.42 22.73
CA GLY A 253 9.09 -0.18 21.95
C GLY A 253 9.59 1.06 22.68
N SER A 254 9.85 1.00 24.01
CA SER A 254 10.48 2.08 24.78
C SER A 254 11.98 2.17 24.55
N ASP A 255 12.63 1.11 24.06
CA ASP A 255 14.03 1.13 23.66
C ASP A 255 14.18 1.91 22.34
N SER A 256 15.02 2.98 22.37
CA SER A 256 15.24 3.84 21.20
C SER A 256 15.84 3.10 20.00
N ARG A 257 16.55 1.99 20.22
CA ARG A 257 17.11 1.13 19.16
C ARG A 257 16.03 0.36 18.42
N ILE A 258 14.88 0.11 19.06
CA ILE A 258 13.73 -0.59 18.49
C ILE A 258 12.68 0.41 17.99
N GLY A 259 12.26 1.35 18.84
CA GLY A 259 11.21 2.32 18.55
C GLY A 259 9.80 1.72 18.49
N LYS A 260 8.78 2.57 18.49
CA LYS A 260 7.37 2.19 18.70
C LYS A 260 6.60 1.78 17.45
N LYS A 261 7.10 2.12 16.25
CA LYS A 261 6.36 1.93 14.99
C LYS A 261 6.39 0.47 14.52
N PHE A 262 5.32 -0.02 13.91
CA PHE A 262 5.17 -1.37 13.34
C PHE A 262 5.31 -2.51 14.36
N LEU A 263 4.88 -2.31 15.60
CA LEU A 263 4.87 -3.32 16.67
C LEU A 263 3.45 -3.74 17.07
N ASN A 264 2.42 -3.41 16.32
CA ASN A 264 1.05 -3.82 16.63
C ASN A 264 0.81 -5.26 16.16
N ALA A 265 0.44 -6.13 17.08
CA ALA A 265 -0.05 -7.45 16.74
C ALA A 265 -1.49 -7.38 16.21
N GLY A 266 -1.84 -8.29 15.31
CA GLY A 266 -3.18 -8.36 14.73
C GLY A 266 -3.39 -9.63 13.90
N CYS A 267 -4.41 -9.64 13.07
CA CYS A 267 -4.78 -10.78 12.23
C CYS A 267 -3.99 -10.91 10.92
N GLY A 268 -2.79 -10.35 10.85
CA GLY A 268 -1.92 -10.35 9.68
C GLY A 268 -1.98 -9.05 8.87
N TYR A 269 -1.02 -8.92 7.95
CA TYR A 269 -0.98 -7.81 7.00
C TYR A 269 -1.41 -8.25 5.61
N GLY A 270 -1.91 -7.30 4.83
CA GLY A 270 -2.27 -7.41 3.43
C GLY A 270 -1.80 -6.19 2.64
N GLY A 271 -2.57 -5.81 1.64
CA GLY A 271 -2.30 -4.69 0.75
C GLY A 271 -1.43 -5.06 -0.44
N SER A 272 -1.22 -4.10 -1.31
CA SER A 272 -0.50 -4.26 -2.58
C SER A 272 1.01 -4.34 -2.45
N CYS A 273 1.58 -3.90 -1.31
CA CYS A 273 3.01 -3.68 -1.17
C CYS A 273 3.71 -4.83 -0.43
N PHE A 274 3.43 -5.03 0.87
CA PHE A 274 4.20 -5.96 1.70
C PHE A 274 4.21 -7.40 1.17
N PRO A 275 3.05 -8.03 0.85
CA PRO A 275 3.07 -9.40 0.37
C PRO A 275 3.84 -9.56 -0.94
N LYS A 276 3.63 -8.64 -1.87
CA LYS A 276 4.29 -8.65 -3.18
C LYS A 276 5.80 -8.43 -3.06
N ASP A 277 6.21 -7.40 -2.29
CA ASP A 277 7.62 -7.00 -2.23
C ASP A 277 8.47 -8.01 -1.45
N VAL A 278 7.92 -8.62 -0.39
CA VAL A 278 8.59 -9.70 0.33
C VAL A 278 8.81 -10.92 -0.58
N LYS A 279 7.77 -11.35 -1.31
CA LYS A 279 7.86 -12.46 -2.28
C LYS A 279 8.87 -12.17 -3.39
N ALA A 280 8.83 -10.95 -3.96
CA ALA A 280 9.76 -10.54 -5.02
C ALA A 280 11.21 -10.50 -4.54
N LEU A 281 11.46 -10.06 -3.29
CA LEU A 281 12.81 -10.05 -2.73
C LEU A 281 13.31 -11.49 -2.44
N ILE A 282 12.43 -12.38 -1.93
CA ILE A 282 12.75 -13.81 -1.77
C ILE A 282 13.15 -14.39 -3.12
N ARG A 283 12.35 -14.16 -4.16
CA ARG A 283 12.63 -14.64 -5.51
C ARG A 283 13.96 -14.11 -6.04
N THR A 284 14.22 -12.81 -5.87
CA THR A 284 15.50 -12.21 -6.26
C THR A 284 16.67 -12.89 -5.56
N GLY A 285 16.54 -13.22 -4.27
CA GLY A 285 17.58 -13.98 -3.55
C GLY A 285 17.78 -15.38 -4.14
N ASP A 286 16.70 -16.13 -4.35
CA ASP A 286 16.76 -17.49 -4.91
C ASP A 286 17.37 -17.50 -6.32
N ASP A 287 17.05 -16.53 -7.19
CA ASP A 287 17.63 -16.37 -8.54
C ASP A 287 19.14 -16.11 -8.52
N HIS A 288 19.66 -15.53 -7.42
CA HIS A 288 21.08 -15.27 -7.21
C HIS A 288 21.75 -16.31 -6.29
N GLY A 289 21.09 -17.42 -5.99
CA GLY A 289 21.63 -18.50 -5.16
C GLY A 289 21.76 -18.15 -3.68
N HIS A 290 21.05 -17.11 -3.20
CA HIS A 290 21.04 -16.66 -1.81
C HIS A 290 19.65 -16.81 -1.20
N SER A 291 19.45 -17.83 -0.36
CA SER A 291 18.16 -18.03 0.32
C SER A 291 17.94 -16.99 1.42
N LEU A 292 16.85 -16.27 1.33
CA LEU A 292 16.43 -15.30 2.36
C LEU A 292 15.54 -15.98 3.40
N GLU A 293 16.12 -16.87 4.23
CA GLU A 293 15.40 -17.70 5.20
C GLU A 293 14.53 -16.89 6.16
N LEU A 294 15.02 -15.73 6.61
CA LEU A 294 14.25 -14.84 7.48
C LEU A 294 12.94 -14.39 6.81
N LEU A 295 13.00 -13.98 5.55
CA LEU A 295 11.81 -13.50 4.82
C LEU A 295 10.85 -14.64 4.48
N LYS A 296 11.35 -15.83 4.19
CA LYS A 296 10.52 -17.04 4.04
C LYS A 296 9.75 -17.36 5.34
N ALA A 297 10.40 -17.18 6.50
CA ALA A 297 9.74 -17.34 7.79
C ALA A 297 8.69 -16.23 8.03
N VAL A 298 8.99 -14.98 7.67
CA VAL A 298 8.06 -13.83 7.78
C VAL A 298 6.78 -14.08 6.98
N GLU A 299 6.91 -14.53 5.73
CA GLU A 299 5.76 -14.85 4.86
C GLU A 299 4.92 -15.99 5.47
N ARG A 300 5.55 -17.07 5.91
CA ARG A 300 4.85 -18.20 6.55
C ARG A 300 4.10 -17.78 7.80
N VAL A 301 4.70 -16.95 8.65
CA VAL A 301 4.05 -16.42 9.86
C VAL A 301 2.83 -15.59 9.49
N ASN A 302 2.93 -14.71 8.49
CA ASN A 302 1.83 -13.88 8.05
C ASN A 302 0.66 -14.70 7.49
N GLU A 303 0.94 -15.69 6.65
CA GLU A 303 -0.12 -16.57 6.09
C GLU A 303 -0.84 -17.34 7.21
N ASN A 304 -0.12 -17.85 8.20
CA ASN A 304 -0.73 -18.50 9.35
C ASN A 304 -1.57 -17.53 10.18
N GLN A 305 -1.13 -16.27 10.28
CA GLN A 305 -1.80 -15.23 11.07
C GLN A 305 -3.14 -14.82 10.47
N LYS A 306 -3.31 -14.80 9.16
CA LYS A 306 -4.59 -14.53 8.50
C LYS A 306 -5.72 -15.48 8.94
N SER A 307 -5.38 -16.63 9.53
CA SER A 307 -6.33 -17.63 10.03
C SER A 307 -6.56 -17.60 11.56
N VAL A 308 -5.91 -16.70 12.29
CA VAL A 308 -5.96 -16.68 13.77
C VAL A 308 -7.37 -16.46 14.30
N LEU A 309 -8.11 -15.51 13.71
CA LEU A 309 -9.49 -15.24 14.11
C LEU A 309 -10.42 -16.44 13.84
N PHE A 310 -10.26 -17.10 12.69
CA PHE A 310 -11.04 -18.29 12.39
C PHE A 310 -10.81 -19.41 13.43
N ARG A 311 -9.56 -19.64 13.86
CA ARG A 311 -9.27 -20.60 14.92
C ARG A 311 -9.94 -20.24 16.23
N LYS A 312 -9.93 -18.97 16.64
CA LYS A 312 -10.61 -18.48 17.87
C LYS A 312 -12.14 -18.65 17.76
N ILE A 313 -12.72 -18.32 16.61
CA ILE A 313 -14.16 -18.47 16.37
C ILE A 313 -14.56 -19.95 16.43
N THR A 314 -13.83 -20.83 15.76
CA THR A 314 -14.13 -22.27 15.77
C THR A 314 -13.84 -22.93 17.13
N SER A 315 -12.89 -22.42 17.89
CA SER A 315 -12.67 -22.84 19.29
C SER A 315 -13.87 -22.50 20.18
N HIS A 316 -14.52 -21.36 19.95
CA HIS A 316 -15.68 -20.93 20.73
C HIS A 316 -16.99 -21.60 20.28
N PHE A 317 -17.28 -21.61 18.97
CA PHE A 317 -18.57 -22.06 18.43
C PHE A 317 -18.56 -23.50 17.90
N GLY A 318 -17.38 -24.16 17.84
CA GLY A 318 -17.18 -25.43 17.15
C GLY A 318 -16.84 -25.27 15.68
N PRO A 319 -16.39 -26.36 15.00
CA PRO A 319 -15.93 -26.30 13.60
C PRO A 319 -17.07 -26.11 12.58
N ASN A 320 -18.29 -26.50 12.92
CA ASN A 320 -19.47 -26.33 12.07
C ASN A 320 -20.18 -25.02 12.47
N LEU A 321 -20.16 -24.04 11.58
CA LEU A 321 -20.76 -22.72 11.81
C LEU A 321 -22.12 -22.55 11.09
N THR A 322 -22.74 -23.65 10.62
CA THR A 322 -24.06 -23.61 9.98
C THR A 322 -25.09 -22.97 10.91
N GLY A 323 -25.80 -21.97 10.37
CA GLY A 323 -26.79 -21.19 11.13
C GLY A 323 -26.22 -20.09 12.02
N LYS A 324 -24.90 -19.93 12.09
CA LYS A 324 -24.25 -18.80 12.75
C LYS A 324 -24.16 -17.60 11.83
N ARG A 325 -24.40 -16.42 12.38
CA ARG A 325 -24.29 -15.13 11.70
C ARG A 325 -23.22 -14.27 12.38
N PHE A 326 -22.31 -13.74 11.62
CA PHE A 326 -21.24 -12.87 12.12
C PHE A 326 -21.32 -11.48 11.51
N ALA A 327 -21.28 -10.46 12.36
CA ALA A 327 -21.00 -9.09 11.94
C ALA A 327 -19.50 -8.94 11.73
N MET A 328 -19.08 -8.41 10.59
CA MET A 328 -17.66 -8.13 10.30
C MET A 328 -17.47 -6.63 10.07
N TRP A 329 -16.69 -6.00 10.93
CA TRP A 329 -16.27 -4.61 10.80
C TRP A 329 -14.88 -4.50 10.23
N GLY A 330 -14.78 -3.85 9.06
CA GLY A 330 -13.55 -3.70 8.30
C GLY A 330 -13.36 -4.81 7.28
N LEU A 331 -13.30 -4.41 6.01
CA LEU A 331 -13.07 -5.28 4.86
C LEU A 331 -11.72 -4.98 4.20
N SER A 332 -11.33 -3.69 4.11
CA SER A 332 -10.03 -3.25 3.64
C SER A 332 -8.89 -3.77 4.51
N PHE A 333 -7.69 -3.89 3.95
CA PHE A 333 -6.53 -4.43 4.69
C PHE A 333 -6.05 -3.50 5.82
N LYS A 334 -6.38 -2.20 5.75
CA LYS A 334 -6.15 -1.18 6.78
C LYS A 334 -7.11 0.00 6.62
N PRO A 335 -7.23 0.92 7.61
CA PRO A 335 -8.01 2.14 7.48
C PRO A 335 -7.50 3.10 6.41
N GLY A 336 -8.40 3.96 5.88
CA GLY A 336 -8.06 5.03 4.96
C GLY A 336 -7.89 4.60 3.50
N THR A 337 -8.26 3.37 3.15
CA THR A 337 -8.18 2.84 1.77
C THR A 337 -9.33 1.88 1.49
N ASP A 338 -9.65 1.70 0.21
CA ASP A 338 -10.57 0.68 -0.29
C ASP A 338 -9.84 -0.61 -0.76
N ASP A 339 -8.51 -0.68 -0.60
CA ASP A 339 -7.70 -1.81 -1.09
C ASP A 339 -7.98 -3.10 -0.30
N LEU A 340 -8.39 -4.14 -1.03
CA LEU A 340 -8.69 -5.48 -0.53
C LEU A 340 -7.65 -6.53 -0.93
N ARG A 341 -6.57 -6.14 -1.62
CA ARG A 341 -5.55 -7.08 -2.06
C ARG A 341 -4.89 -7.72 -0.84
N GLU A 342 -4.84 -9.06 -0.83
CA GLU A 342 -4.25 -9.85 0.27
C GLU A 342 -4.83 -9.52 1.66
N ALA A 343 -6.04 -8.92 1.73
CA ALA A 343 -6.66 -8.53 2.98
C ALA A 343 -7.02 -9.75 3.85
N PRO A 344 -6.69 -9.74 5.14
CA PRO A 344 -7.06 -10.81 6.07
C PRO A 344 -8.57 -11.06 6.15
N SER A 345 -9.39 -10.05 5.90
CA SER A 345 -10.85 -10.14 5.83
C SER A 345 -11.33 -11.13 4.78
N LEU A 346 -10.74 -11.12 3.58
CA LEU A 346 -11.12 -12.05 2.51
C LEU A 346 -10.81 -13.49 2.87
N VAL A 347 -9.64 -13.74 3.46
CA VAL A 347 -9.26 -15.09 3.94
C VAL A 347 -10.22 -15.56 5.04
N LEU A 348 -10.60 -14.66 5.95
CA LEU A 348 -11.53 -14.99 7.02
C LEU A 348 -12.94 -15.24 6.48
N ILE A 349 -13.43 -14.44 5.53
CA ILE A 349 -14.73 -14.65 4.85
C ILE A 349 -14.76 -16.01 4.18
N ASP A 350 -13.73 -16.37 3.43
CA ASP A 350 -13.65 -17.68 2.75
C ASP A 350 -13.81 -18.84 3.75
N LYS A 351 -13.12 -18.75 4.88
CA LYS A 351 -13.17 -19.79 5.92
C LYS A 351 -14.51 -19.84 6.66
N LEU A 352 -15.09 -18.68 6.99
CA LEU A 352 -16.38 -18.60 7.70
C LEU A 352 -17.51 -19.12 6.82
N VAL A 353 -17.60 -18.65 5.58
CA VAL A 353 -18.60 -19.09 4.61
C VAL A 353 -18.41 -20.57 4.28
N GLY A 354 -17.17 -21.02 4.10
CA GLY A 354 -16.83 -22.42 3.88
C GLY A 354 -17.23 -23.35 5.04
N ALA A 355 -17.29 -22.81 6.28
CA ALA A 355 -17.79 -23.53 7.47
C ALA A 355 -19.31 -23.41 7.68
N GLY A 356 -20.04 -22.77 6.75
CA GLY A 356 -21.49 -22.64 6.75
C GLY A 356 -22.04 -21.40 7.45
N ALA A 357 -21.18 -20.44 7.84
CA ALA A 357 -21.63 -19.19 8.47
C ALA A 357 -22.15 -18.18 7.44
N VAL A 358 -23.03 -17.30 7.92
CA VAL A 358 -23.43 -16.06 7.21
C VAL A 358 -22.59 -14.92 7.76
N VAL A 359 -21.96 -14.16 6.89
CA VAL A 359 -21.19 -12.96 7.24
C VAL A 359 -21.93 -11.73 6.75
N ARG A 360 -22.12 -10.74 7.61
CA ARG A 360 -22.63 -9.42 7.25
C ARG A 360 -21.56 -8.38 7.50
N GLY A 361 -20.99 -7.86 6.41
CA GLY A 361 -19.83 -6.96 6.43
C GLY A 361 -20.20 -5.49 6.34
N PHE A 362 -19.39 -4.66 7.01
CA PHE A 362 -19.38 -3.21 6.85
C PHE A 362 -17.95 -2.68 6.83
N ASP A 363 -17.69 -1.78 5.89
CA ASP A 363 -16.47 -0.98 5.82
C ASP A 363 -16.82 0.45 5.37
N PRO A 364 -16.24 1.49 5.95
CA PRO A 364 -16.56 2.88 5.58
C PRO A 364 -16.32 3.24 4.11
N VAL A 365 -15.38 2.56 3.44
CA VAL A 365 -14.90 2.92 2.10
C VAL A 365 -14.91 1.72 1.13
N ALA A 366 -14.60 0.51 1.60
CA ALA A 366 -14.32 -0.63 0.73
C ALA A 366 -15.54 -1.48 0.32
N MET A 367 -16.78 -1.03 0.60
CA MET A 367 -17.99 -1.83 0.35
C MET A 367 -18.18 -2.17 -1.14
N GLU A 368 -18.08 -1.17 -2.01
CA GLU A 368 -18.27 -1.34 -3.47
C GLU A 368 -17.16 -2.23 -4.07
N GLU A 369 -15.90 -2.00 -3.66
CA GLU A 369 -14.78 -2.82 -4.13
C GLU A 369 -14.91 -4.27 -3.63
N CYS A 370 -15.37 -4.48 -2.40
CA CYS A 370 -15.64 -5.81 -1.87
C CYS A 370 -16.72 -6.51 -2.69
N LYS A 371 -17.85 -5.83 -2.95
CA LYS A 371 -18.94 -6.38 -3.75
C LYS A 371 -18.50 -6.70 -5.18
N ARG A 372 -17.68 -5.84 -5.79
CA ARG A 372 -17.09 -6.10 -7.11
C ARG A 372 -16.22 -7.36 -7.13
N ARG A 373 -15.48 -7.62 -6.03
CA ARG A 373 -14.47 -8.68 -5.94
C ARG A 373 -15.05 -10.04 -5.57
N ILE A 374 -15.97 -10.09 -4.62
CA ILE A 374 -16.51 -11.35 -4.10
C ILE A 374 -18.04 -11.51 -4.32
N GLY A 375 -18.69 -10.54 -4.97
CA GLY A 375 -20.14 -10.58 -5.25
C GLY A 375 -20.97 -10.69 -3.97
N ASP A 376 -22.03 -11.48 -4.04
CA ASP A 376 -22.99 -11.67 -2.96
C ASP A 376 -22.62 -12.84 -2.01
N ARG A 377 -21.34 -13.12 -1.83
CA ARG A 377 -20.85 -14.16 -0.89
C ARG A 377 -21.05 -13.79 0.56
N ILE A 378 -21.23 -12.50 0.84
CA ILE A 378 -21.59 -11.96 2.14
C ILE A 378 -22.80 -11.01 1.99
N GLU A 379 -23.46 -10.71 3.09
CA GLU A 379 -24.43 -9.62 3.15
C GLU A 379 -23.69 -8.29 3.40
N TYR A 380 -24.14 -7.21 2.77
CA TYR A 380 -23.56 -5.88 2.91
C TYR A 380 -24.47 -5.00 3.76
N ALA A 381 -23.95 -4.49 4.87
CA ALA A 381 -24.69 -3.65 5.79
C ALA A 381 -24.67 -2.17 5.34
N GLU A 382 -25.73 -1.43 5.66
CA GLU A 382 -25.81 0.01 5.36
C GLU A 382 -24.90 0.85 6.29
N ASN A 383 -24.67 0.37 7.52
CA ASN A 383 -23.77 0.99 8.49
C ASN A 383 -23.27 -0.05 9.51
N MET A 384 -22.31 0.36 10.37
CA MET A 384 -21.68 -0.53 11.33
C MET A 384 -22.67 -1.19 12.31
N TYR A 385 -23.74 -0.49 12.72
CA TYR A 385 -24.74 -1.04 13.66
C TYR A 385 -25.73 -1.98 12.97
N ASP A 386 -26.07 -1.69 11.72
CA ASP A 386 -26.89 -2.58 10.89
C ASP A 386 -26.22 -3.94 10.70
N ALA A 387 -24.89 -3.96 10.56
CA ALA A 387 -24.11 -5.21 10.48
C ALA A 387 -24.33 -6.13 11.69
N LEU A 388 -24.58 -5.56 12.87
CA LEU A 388 -24.74 -6.31 14.12
C LEU A 388 -26.10 -7.01 14.26
N THR A 389 -27.09 -6.65 13.45
CA THR A 389 -28.46 -7.13 13.58
C THR A 389 -28.51 -8.66 13.50
N ASP A 390 -29.02 -9.30 14.57
CA ASP A 390 -29.11 -10.76 14.69
C ASP A 390 -27.80 -11.53 14.56
N ALA A 391 -26.64 -10.86 14.76
CA ALA A 391 -25.34 -11.52 14.71
C ALA A 391 -25.04 -12.26 16.03
N ASP A 392 -24.43 -13.44 15.91
CA ASP A 392 -23.99 -14.24 17.06
C ASP A 392 -22.73 -13.65 17.71
N ALA A 393 -21.89 -12.95 16.94
CA ALA A 393 -20.73 -12.22 17.42
C ALA A 393 -20.30 -11.09 16.46
N LEU A 394 -19.55 -10.12 16.99
CA LEU A 394 -18.84 -9.11 16.24
C LEU A 394 -17.39 -9.57 15.96
N ILE A 395 -16.94 -9.39 14.75
CA ILE A 395 -15.55 -9.60 14.32
C ILE A 395 -14.99 -8.25 13.84
N VAL A 396 -13.87 -7.79 14.41
CA VAL A 396 -13.16 -6.59 13.96
C VAL A 396 -11.90 -6.99 13.20
N VAL A 397 -11.81 -6.61 11.92
CA VAL A 397 -10.68 -7.00 11.05
C VAL A 397 -9.83 -5.79 10.65
N THR A 398 -10.44 -4.60 10.59
CA THR A 398 -9.75 -3.35 10.27
C THR A 398 -10.03 -2.30 11.34
N GLU A 399 -9.00 -1.57 11.77
CA GLU A 399 -9.05 -0.65 12.91
C GLU A 399 -9.51 0.76 12.54
N TRP A 400 -10.62 0.90 11.81
CA TRP A 400 -11.19 2.21 11.50
C TRP A 400 -11.48 3.04 12.77
N ALA A 401 -11.30 4.37 12.68
CA ALA A 401 -11.46 5.25 13.84
C ALA A 401 -12.87 5.17 14.46
N GLU A 402 -13.91 5.04 13.61
CA GLU A 402 -15.30 4.93 14.06
C GLU A 402 -15.59 3.65 14.84
N PHE A 403 -14.86 2.56 14.59
CA PHE A 403 -15.02 1.30 15.31
C PHE A 403 -14.46 1.34 16.74
N LYS A 404 -13.61 2.32 17.06
CA LYS A 404 -12.99 2.46 18.39
C LYS A 404 -13.95 3.01 19.44
N ILE A 405 -15.01 3.70 19.01
CA ILE A 405 -15.98 4.34 19.91
C ILE A 405 -17.28 3.54 19.90
N LEU A 406 -17.39 2.59 20.82
CA LEU A 406 -18.58 1.74 20.93
C LEU A 406 -19.73 2.48 21.61
N LYS A 407 -20.90 2.46 20.98
CA LYS A 407 -22.18 2.80 21.63
C LYS A 407 -22.80 1.51 22.17
N PHE A 408 -22.38 1.08 23.35
CA PHE A 408 -22.77 -0.21 23.95
C PHE A 408 -24.26 -0.46 23.96
N THR A 409 -25.08 0.57 24.22
CA THR A 409 -26.56 0.46 24.22
C THR A 409 -27.13 0.02 22.86
N PHE A 410 -26.49 0.32 21.75
CA PHE A 410 -26.90 -0.16 20.42
C PHE A 410 -26.40 -1.57 20.18
N ILE A 411 -25.13 -1.85 20.52
CA ILE A 411 -24.50 -3.16 20.31
C ILE A 411 -25.24 -4.25 21.10
N GLU A 412 -25.58 -3.97 22.36
CA GLU A 412 -26.31 -4.91 23.24
C GLU A 412 -27.69 -5.26 22.72
N LYS A 413 -28.36 -4.35 22.02
CA LYS A 413 -29.70 -4.59 21.45
C LYS A 413 -29.62 -5.35 20.11
N ALA A 414 -28.54 -5.24 19.39
CA ALA A 414 -28.40 -5.77 18.04
C ALA A 414 -27.76 -7.16 18.02
N LEU A 415 -26.74 -7.41 18.86
CA LEU A 415 -26.11 -8.73 18.99
C LEU A 415 -26.97 -9.72 19.78
N LYS A 416 -27.01 -10.97 19.31
CA LYS A 416 -27.61 -12.08 20.07
C LYS A 416 -26.82 -12.40 21.34
N HIS A 417 -25.50 -12.33 21.24
CA HIS A 417 -24.59 -12.63 22.35
C HIS A 417 -23.52 -11.54 22.45
N LYS A 418 -23.10 -11.23 23.67
CA LYS A 418 -22.03 -10.26 23.94
C LYS A 418 -20.64 -10.89 23.67
N ILE A 419 -20.33 -11.16 22.40
CA ILE A 419 -19.09 -11.81 21.97
C ILE A 419 -18.41 -10.94 20.93
N ILE A 420 -17.11 -10.65 21.13
CA ILE A 420 -16.28 -9.85 20.22
C ILE A 420 -14.97 -10.59 19.93
N PHE A 421 -14.66 -10.77 18.65
CA PHE A 421 -13.37 -11.22 18.13
C PHE A 421 -12.65 -10.01 17.54
N ASP A 422 -11.63 -9.53 18.23
CA ASP A 422 -10.92 -8.30 17.86
C ASP A 422 -9.56 -8.61 17.26
N GLY A 423 -9.49 -8.62 15.94
CA GLY A 423 -8.26 -8.88 15.17
C GLY A 423 -7.25 -7.74 15.16
N ARG A 424 -7.55 -6.59 15.78
CA ARG A 424 -6.71 -5.40 15.80
C ARG A 424 -6.41 -4.86 17.20
N ASN A 425 -6.92 -5.53 18.23
CA ASN A 425 -6.71 -5.12 19.62
C ASN A 425 -7.16 -3.67 19.91
N ILE A 426 -8.24 -3.22 19.27
CA ILE A 426 -8.70 -1.83 19.43
C ILE A 426 -9.46 -1.60 20.74
N TYR A 427 -9.88 -2.67 21.44
CA TYR A 427 -10.59 -2.57 22.70
C TYR A 427 -9.73 -3.03 23.89
N SER A 428 -10.08 -2.54 25.07
CA SER A 428 -9.46 -2.99 26.33
C SER A 428 -10.18 -4.25 26.85
N PRO A 429 -9.46 -5.37 27.12
CA PRO A 429 -10.06 -6.56 27.68
C PRO A 429 -10.78 -6.31 29.02
N GLY A 430 -10.18 -5.49 29.89
CA GLY A 430 -10.79 -5.12 31.18
C GLY A 430 -12.13 -4.40 31.01
N GLN A 431 -12.18 -3.42 30.10
CA GLN A 431 -13.42 -2.70 29.80
C GLN A 431 -14.48 -3.62 29.19
N MET A 432 -14.09 -4.53 28.28
CA MET A 432 -15.03 -5.49 27.69
C MET A 432 -15.63 -6.41 28.75
N LYS A 433 -14.81 -6.86 29.69
CA LYS A 433 -15.26 -7.67 30.84
C LYS A 433 -16.23 -6.92 31.74
N GLU A 434 -15.94 -5.64 32.05
CA GLU A 434 -16.86 -4.80 32.86
C GLU A 434 -18.25 -4.66 32.22
N PHE A 435 -18.32 -4.59 30.88
CA PHE A 435 -19.56 -4.56 30.13
C PHE A 435 -20.17 -5.94 29.87
N GLY A 436 -19.55 -7.00 30.38
CA GLY A 436 -20.05 -8.37 30.29
C GLY A 436 -19.85 -9.03 28.93
N TYR A 437 -18.86 -8.57 28.13
CA TYR A 437 -18.53 -9.20 26.88
C TYR A 437 -17.50 -10.32 27.06
N VAL A 438 -17.71 -11.41 26.33
CA VAL A 438 -16.66 -12.38 26.02
C VAL A 438 -15.79 -11.78 24.92
N TYR A 439 -14.52 -11.56 25.21
CA TYR A 439 -13.62 -10.84 24.32
C TYR A 439 -12.40 -11.67 23.96
N TYR A 440 -12.15 -11.79 22.67
CA TYR A 440 -11.01 -12.48 22.09
C TYR A 440 -10.14 -11.49 21.33
N GLY A 441 -9.00 -11.10 21.89
CA GLY A 441 -7.96 -10.30 21.23
C GLY A 441 -6.88 -11.17 20.61
N ILE A 442 -5.82 -10.55 20.13
CA ILE A 442 -4.61 -11.19 19.61
C ILE A 442 -3.47 -11.01 20.62
N GLY A 443 -2.88 -12.10 21.08
CA GLY A 443 -1.75 -12.05 22.04
C GLY A 443 -2.14 -11.59 23.43
N ARG A 444 -3.40 -11.75 23.80
CA ARG A 444 -3.96 -11.38 25.09
C ARG A 444 -4.66 -12.59 25.70
N LYS A 445 -4.67 -12.65 27.02
CA LYS A 445 -5.41 -13.69 27.72
C LYS A 445 -6.91 -13.53 27.43
N ASP A 446 -7.54 -14.57 26.93
CA ASP A 446 -8.98 -14.61 26.73
C ASP A 446 -9.70 -14.48 28.08
N ASN A 447 -10.80 -13.71 28.11
CA ASN A 447 -11.60 -13.47 29.30
C ASN A 447 -12.77 -14.46 29.41
#